data_9f0dbe7df2a94ca859caf85233fedda7
#
_entry.id   9f0dbe7df2a94ca859caf85233fedda7
#
_cell.length_a   1.000
_cell.length_b   1.000
_cell.length_c   1.000
_cell.angle_alpha   90.00
_cell.angle_beta   90.00
_cell.angle_gamma   90.00
#
_symmetry.space_group_name_H-M   'P 1'
#
loop_
_entity.id
_entity.type
_entity.pdbx_description
1 polymer ?
#
loop_
_entity_poly.entity_id
_entity_poly.type
_entity_poly.pdbx_seq_one_letter_code
_entity_poly.pdbx_strand_id
1 'polypeptide(L)'
;MGQSNLGSVIEDHALERVPDGERENWLVISWNTVGLITTLVILFFGALVCFVAGVRIALLAGLLSFAVGSGLAFGLARIAVETGHSNTLITRKYGLGTRGSALASVIFGFLIVGFLAVENALLYRGFLFFFDLADNWSSRLLVYGSMTIAWIALTAWGFGVVTRTSSVMTVGFFAVLAWMVGHMLLVGGGEGELLFARRLDAGTLSAMGITSNVDKFVFAFNLLVGPACALALNTADFGRYGKSTGHVTAAAMIAIGMQSLVIMLIGGILMQAAAPTMVEWLAATRGIPSEEAGRQLLQSPDSIAATFILFGGVAGFALMILAQAKAQVLNNYSSSLCIANLFDALFRWRPGRLAFVVLANVIALAMLYGKILHFVEDWSKLLGVL
;
A
#
# COMPACT_ATOMS: atom_id res chain seq x y z
N MET A 1 -9.54 -14.67 -41.21
CA MET A 1 -9.12 -13.39 -40.62
C MET A 1 -9.71 -13.41 -39.23
N GLY A 2 -8.90 -13.76 -38.21
CA GLY A 2 -9.35 -13.87 -36.83
C GLY A 2 -9.62 -12.48 -36.28
N GLN A 3 -10.84 -12.26 -35.82
CA GLN A 3 -11.12 -11.17 -34.89
C GLN A 3 -10.26 -11.47 -33.65
N SER A 4 -9.21 -10.70 -33.44
CA SER A 4 -8.51 -10.63 -32.16
C SER A 4 -9.51 -10.04 -31.18
N ASN A 5 -10.19 -10.91 -30.43
CA ASN A 5 -11.07 -10.50 -29.35
C ASN A 5 -10.23 -9.78 -28.30
N LEU A 6 -10.16 -8.46 -28.37
CA LEU A 6 -9.59 -7.60 -27.32
C LEU A 6 -10.17 -7.98 -25.94
N GLY A 7 -11.41 -8.50 -25.89
CA GLY A 7 -12.03 -9.04 -24.68
C GLY A 7 -11.27 -10.21 -24.06
N SER A 8 -10.73 -11.14 -24.84
CA SER A 8 -10.02 -12.31 -24.31
C SER A 8 -8.64 -11.98 -23.72
N VAL A 9 -8.03 -10.86 -24.14
CA VAL A 9 -6.74 -10.40 -23.60
C VAL A 9 -6.92 -9.64 -22.27
N ILE A 10 -8.13 -9.12 -22.03
CA ILE A 10 -8.44 -8.27 -20.88
C ILE A 10 -9.12 -9.07 -19.74
N GLU A 11 -9.72 -10.24 -20.03
CA GLU A 11 -10.41 -11.06 -19.04
C GLU A 11 -9.44 -12.01 -18.31
N ASP A 12 -9.15 -11.65 -17.07
CA ASP A 12 -8.27 -12.39 -16.15
C ASP A 12 -9.10 -13.20 -15.14
N HIS A 13 -9.88 -14.17 -15.59
CA HIS A 13 -10.63 -15.12 -14.75
C HIS A 13 -11.27 -14.48 -13.48
N ALA A 14 -11.85 -13.27 -13.58
CA ALA A 14 -12.32 -12.52 -12.41
C ALA A 14 -13.37 -13.30 -11.61
N LEU A 15 -14.26 -14.02 -12.29
CA LEU A 15 -15.34 -14.81 -11.70
C LEU A 15 -15.19 -16.33 -12.00
N GLU A 16 -14.04 -16.75 -12.52
CA GLU A 16 -13.79 -18.11 -12.95
C GLU A 16 -12.54 -18.69 -12.27
N ARG A 17 -12.38 -19.99 -12.36
CA ARG A 17 -11.18 -20.68 -11.90
C ARG A 17 -10.03 -20.43 -12.87
N VAL A 18 -8.84 -20.13 -12.33
CA VAL A 18 -7.61 -20.07 -13.11
C VAL A 18 -7.25 -21.49 -13.60
N PRO A 19 -7.07 -21.69 -14.93
CA PRO A 19 -6.65 -22.96 -15.48
C PRO A 19 -5.28 -23.40 -14.96
N ASP A 20 -5.08 -24.71 -14.79
CA ASP A 20 -3.82 -25.25 -14.26
C ASP A 20 -2.61 -24.94 -15.17
N GLY A 21 -2.83 -24.78 -16.48
CA GLY A 21 -1.81 -24.39 -17.46
C GLY A 21 -1.30 -22.94 -17.33
N GLU A 22 -2.04 -22.06 -16.64
CA GLU A 22 -1.68 -20.66 -16.41
C GLU A 22 -1.06 -20.44 -15.03
N ARG A 23 -0.81 -21.53 -14.28
CA ARG A 23 -0.23 -21.41 -12.94
C ARG A 23 1.26 -21.14 -13.00
N GLU A 24 1.68 -20.22 -12.15
CA GLU A 24 3.03 -19.69 -12.07
C GLU A 24 3.85 -20.30 -10.93
N ASN A 25 5.16 -20.13 -11.00
CA ASN A 25 6.06 -20.54 -9.92
C ASN A 25 6.05 -19.55 -8.76
N TRP A 26 6.64 -19.96 -7.62
CA TRP A 26 6.64 -19.17 -6.39
C TRP A 26 7.36 -17.82 -6.53
N LEU A 27 8.39 -17.72 -7.38
CA LEU A 27 9.13 -16.46 -7.57
C LEU A 27 8.24 -15.39 -8.19
N VAL A 28 7.42 -15.75 -9.20
CA VAL A 28 6.49 -14.82 -9.85
C VAL A 28 5.45 -14.34 -8.83
N ILE A 29 4.90 -15.28 -8.05
CA ILE A 29 3.91 -14.94 -7.01
C ILE A 29 4.53 -14.04 -5.93
N SER A 30 5.72 -14.38 -5.43
CA SER A 30 6.45 -13.57 -4.44
C SER A 30 6.70 -12.16 -4.94
N TRP A 31 7.15 -12.04 -6.20
CA TRP A 31 7.50 -10.77 -6.80
C TRP A 31 6.29 -9.84 -6.95
N ASN A 32 5.13 -10.40 -7.30
CA ASN A 32 3.88 -9.67 -7.35
C ASN A 32 3.41 -9.23 -5.95
N THR A 33 3.44 -10.15 -4.98
CA THR A 33 3.00 -9.85 -3.61
C THR A 33 3.91 -8.82 -2.93
N VAL A 34 5.23 -8.92 -3.10
CA VAL A 34 6.20 -7.92 -2.63
C VAL A 34 5.93 -6.54 -3.25
N GLY A 35 5.33 -6.50 -4.42
CA GLY A 35 4.96 -5.25 -5.05
C GLY A 35 3.94 -4.39 -4.32
N LEU A 36 3.10 -5.01 -3.54
CA LEU A 36 2.08 -4.29 -2.76
C LEU A 36 2.66 -3.58 -1.53
N ILE A 37 3.82 -4.01 -1.05
CA ILE A 37 4.42 -3.45 0.17
C ILE A 37 5.37 -2.28 -0.08
N THR A 38 5.75 -2.03 -1.33
CA THR A 38 6.71 -1.00 -1.70
C THR A 38 6.03 0.36 -1.88
N THR A 39 5.23 0.81 -0.90
CA THR A 39 4.44 2.03 -1.00
C THR A 39 4.86 3.08 0.00
N LEU A 40 4.61 4.34 -0.33
CA LEU A 40 4.90 5.46 0.57
C LEU A 40 4.08 5.38 1.86
N VAL A 41 2.85 4.87 1.78
CA VAL A 41 1.98 4.76 2.97
C VAL A 41 2.55 3.75 3.98
N ILE A 42 3.16 2.66 3.51
CA ILE A 42 3.79 1.68 4.41
C ILE A 42 5.07 2.25 5.04
N LEU A 43 5.86 3.00 4.28
CA LEU A 43 7.01 3.74 4.81
C LEU A 43 6.59 4.78 5.85
N PHE A 44 5.49 5.49 5.60
CA PHE A 44 4.91 6.45 6.54
C PHE A 44 4.43 5.76 7.83
N PHE A 45 3.71 4.65 7.74
CA PHE A 45 3.29 3.88 8.91
C PHE A 45 4.50 3.41 9.72
N GLY A 46 5.55 2.95 9.06
CA GLY A 46 6.80 2.59 9.70
C GLY A 46 7.42 3.75 10.48
N ALA A 47 7.48 4.92 9.86
CA ALA A 47 7.97 6.13 10.51
C ALA A 47 7.12 6.49 11.74
N LEU A 48 5.79 6.55 11.58
CA LEU A 48 4.86 6.91 12.64
C LEU A 48 4.95 5.95 13.83
N VAL A 49 4.99 4.66 13.57
CA VAL A 49 5.15 3.64 14.63
C VAL A 49 6.48 3.81 15.38
N CYS A 50 7.57 4.06 14.66
CA CYS A 50 8.87 4.29 15.28
C CYS A 50 8.90 5.57 16.14
N PHE A 51 8.25 6.66 15.70
CA PHE A 51 8.16 7.90 16.45
C PHE A 51 7.30 7.79 17.71
N VAL A 52 6.17 7.11 17.61
CA VAL A 52 5.21 6.93 18.72
C VAL A 52 5.70 5.90 19.72
N ALA A 53 6.04 4.70 19.26
CA ALA A 53 6.30 3.56 20.13
C ALA A 53 7.79 3.33 20.40
N GLY A 54 8.66 3.86 19.55
CA GLY A 54 10.09 3.52 19.54
C GLY A 54 10.34 2.14 18.95
N VAL A 55 11.55 1.91 18.46
CA VAL A 55 11.92 0.73 17.65
C VAL A 55 11.65 -0.59 18.34
N ARG A 56 11.93 -0.71 19.65
CA ARG A 56 11.72 -1.97 20.38
C ARG A 56 10.26 -2.41 20.37
N ILE A 57 9.35 -1.48 20.69
CA ILE A 57 7.91 -1.76 20.71
C ILE A 57 7.39 -1.94 19.28
N ALA A 58 7.90 -1.14 18.34
CA ALA A 58 7.59 -1.26 16.91
C ALA A 58 7.93 -2.67 16.36
N LEU A 59 9.11 -3.19 16.70
CA LEU A 59 9.52 -4.55 16.30
C LEU A 59 8.63 -5.64 16.92
N LEU A 60 8.27 -5.51 18.20
CA LEU A 60 7.36 -6.47 18.85
C LEU A 60 5.97 -6.46 18.19
N ALA A 61 5.44 -5.27 17.92
CA ALA A 61 4.18 -5.11 17.20
C ALA A 61 4.26 -5.66 15.77
N GLY A 62 5.37 -5.39 15.07
CA GLY A 62 5.65 -5.92 13.74
C GLY A 62 5.74 -7.44 13.70
N LEU A 63 6.41 -8.06 14.67
CA LEU A 63 6.50 -9.52 14.79
C LEU A 63 5.13 -10.15 15.03
N LEU A 64 4.30 -9.55 15.89
CA LEU A 64 2.95 -10.07 16.11
C LEU A 64 2.07 -9.87 14.86
N SER A 65 2.15 -8.73 14.20
CA SER A 65 1.44 -8.47 12.93
C SER A 65 1.88 -9.45 11.83
N PHE A 66 3.17 -9.75 11.75
CA PHE A 66 3.72 -10.77 10.86
C PHE A 66 3.13 -12.15 11.17
N ALA A 67 3.08 -12.54 12.45
CA ALA A 67 2.55 -13.85 12.84
C ALA A 67 1.05 -13.99 12.50
N VAL A 68 0.25 -12.96 12.81
CA VAL A 68 -1.19 -12.94 12.50
C VAL A 68 -1.43 -12.98 11.00
N GLY A 69 -0.80 -12.07 10.25
CA GLY A 69 -0.94 -12.01 8.79
C GLY A 69 -0.48 -13.30 8.10
N SER A 70 0.64 -13.90 8.54
CA SER A 70 1.15 -15.15 7.99
C SER A 70 0.23 -16.34 8.26
N GLY A 71 -0.37 -16.40 9.45
CA GLY A 71 -1.36 -17.43 9.79
C GLY A 71 -2.60 -17.36 8.90
N LEU A 72 -3.13 -16.16 8.68
CA LEU A 72 -4.25 -15.93 7.76
C LEU A 72 -3.86 -16.26 6.31
N ALA A 73 -2.69 -15.82 5.87
CA ALA A 73 -2.18 -16.08 4.52
C ALA A 73 -2.02 -17.58 4.23
N PHE A 74 -1.58 -18.38 5.21
CA PHE A 74 -1.49 -19.83 5.07
C PHE A 74 -2.85 -20.46 4.77
N GLY A 75 -3.89 -20.11 5.54
CA GLY A 75 -5.25 -20.59 5.31
C GLY A 75 -5.79 -20.20 3.94
N LEU A 76 -5.61 -18.94 3.56
CA LEU A 76 -6.06 -18.41 2.26
C LEU A 76 -5.27 -18.98 1.09
N ALA A 77 -3.96 -19.18 1.22
CA ALA A 77 -3.13 -19.81 0.20
C ALA A 77 -3.60 -21.20 -0.14
N ARG A 78 -3.95 -22.00 0.89
CA ARG A 78 -4.49 -23.37 0.68
C ARG A 78 -5.78 -23.33 -0.13
N ILE A 79 -6.74 -22.51 0.28
CA ILE A 79 -8.02 -22.40 -0.40
C ILE A 79 -7.85 -21.85 -1.82
N ALA A 80 -7.02 -20.84 -2.02
CA ALA A 80 -6.79 -20.22 -3.33
C ALA A 80 -6.16 -21.19 -4.33
N VAL A 81 -5.17 -21.99 -3.92
CA VAL A 81 -4.53 -23.00 -4.78
C VAL A 81 -5.49 -24.13 -5.13
N GLU A 82 -6.27 -24.63 -4.15
CA GLU A 82 -7.25 -25.70 -4.36
C GLU A 82 -8.38 -25.26 -5.30
N THR A 83 -8.88 -24.03 -5.12
CA THR A 83 -10.05 -23.56 -5.87
C THR A 83 -9.70 -22.82 -7.17
N GLY A 84 -8.56 -22.15 -7.23
CA GLY A 84 -8.18 -21.26 -8.34
C GLY A 84 -9.00 -19.97 -8.39
N HIS A 85 -9.68 -19.57 -7.30
CA HIS A 85 -10.58 -18.43 -7.24
C HIS A 85 -9.99 -17.24 -6.51
N SER A 86 -10.50 -16.04 -6.82
CA SER A 86 -10.15 -14.79 -6.11
C SER A 86 -10.70 -14.75 -4.69
N ASN A 87 -10.16 -13.88 -3.84
CA ASN A 87 -10.53 -13.73 -2.44
C ASN A 87 -12.05 -13.63 -2.24
N THR A 88 -12.70 -12.66 -2.88
CA THR A 88 -14.14 -12.45 -2.72
C THR A 88 -15.00 -13.57 -3.32
N LEU A 89 -14.51 -14.25 -4.34
CA LEU A 89 -15.21 -15.40 -4.94
C LEU A 89 -15.13 -16.66 -4.04
N ILE A 90 -14.03 -16.84 -3.32
CA ILE A 90 -13.87 -17.90 -2.32
C ILE A 90 -14.97 -17.82 -1.26
N THR A 91 -15.36 -16.61 -0.82
CA THR A 91 -16.37 -16.44 0.20
C THR A 91 -17.75 -16.98 -0.18
N ARG A 92 -18.05 -17.08 -1.49
CA ARG A 92 -19.29 -17.72 -1.98
C ARG A 92 -19.39 -19.18 -1.56
N LYS A 93 -18.25 -19.88 -1.61
CA LYS A 93 -18.18 -21.34 -1.39
C LYS A 93 -17.95 -21.68 0.07
N TYR A 94 -17.20 -20.84 0.80
CA TYR A 94 -16.69 -21.12 2.12
C TYR A 94 -17.35 -20.28 3.25
N GLY A 95 -18.63 -19.97 3.13
CA GLY A 95 -19.33 -19.42 4.28
C GLY A 95 -20.49 -18.49 4.00
N LEU A 96 -20.35 -17.54 3.07
CA LEU A 96 -21.31 -16.46 2.91
C LEU A 96 -22.34 -16.69 1.79
N GLY A 97 -22.14 -17.66 0.91
CA GLY A 97 -22.95 -17.86 -0.28
C GLY A 97 -22.85 -16.70 -1.27
N THR A 98 -23.58 -16.79 -2.40
CA THR A 98 -23.46 -15.80 -3.48
C THR A 98 -23.85 -14.39 -3.04
N ARG A 99 -25.00 -14.25 -2.34
CA ARG A 99 -25.43 -12.91 -1.87
C ARG A 99 -24.57 -12.37 -0.73
N GLY A 100 -24.16 -13.23 0.19
CA GLY A 100 -23.31 -12.84 1.32
C GLY A 100 -21.89 -12.44 0.88
N SER A 101 -21.39 -12.96 -0.25
CA SER A 101 -20.11 -12.54 -0.81
C SER A 101 -20.08 -11.07 -1.25
N ALA A 102 -21.25 -10.45 -1.46
CA ALA A 102 -21.34 -9.01 -1.70
C ALA A 102 -20.81 -8.21 -0.51
N LEU A 103 -21.08 -8.64 0.73
CA LEU A 103 -20.54 -8.01 1.94
C LEU A 103 -19.01 -8.09 1.98
N ALA A 104 -18.44 -9.27 1.72
CA ALA A 104 -17.00 -9.44 1.63
C ALA A 104 -16.38 -8.54 0.53
N SER A 105 -17.08 -8.40 -0.61
CA SER A 105 -16.64 -7.50 -1.69
C SER A 105 -16.67 -6.03 -1.28
N VAL A 106 -17.68 -5.61 -0.51
CA VAL A 106 -17.77 -4.22 -0.03
C VAL A 106 -16.63 -3.95 0.96
N ILE A 107 -16.41 -4.84 1.92
CA ILE A 107 -15.38 -4.66 2.96
C ILE A 107 -13.98 -4.64 2.31
N PHE A 108 -13.64 -5.68 1.55
CA PHE A 108 -12.32 -5.78 0.95
C PHE A 108 -12.13 -4.76 -0.19
N GLY A 109 -13.18 -4.50 -0.97
CA GLY A 109 -13.18 -3.47 -2.00
C GLY A 109 -12.94 -2.07 -1.42
N PHE A 110 -13.62 -1.72 -0.31
CA PHE A 110 -13.40 -0.45 0.40
C PHE A 110 -11.95 -0.31 0.87
N LEU A 111 -11.38 -1.37 1.43
CA LEU A 111 -9.99 -1.42 1.85
C LEU A 111 -9.04 -1.14 0.69
N ILE A 112 -9.16 -1.87 -0.41
CA ILE A 112 -8.24 -1.76 -1.55
C ILE A 112 -8.42 -0.44 -2.32
N VAL A 113 -9.66 0.01 -2.54
CA VAL A 113 -9.94 1.31 -3.17
C VAL A 113 -9.48 2.45 -2.26
N GLY A 114 -9.57 2.28 -0.94
CA GLY A 114 -9.01 3.23 0.03
C GLY A 114 -7.49 3.38 -0.13
N PHE A 115 -6.75 2.27 -0.24
CA PHE A 115 -5.32 2.32 -0.56
C PHE A 115 -5.05 3.00 -1.91
N LEU A 116 -5.83 2.66 -2.94
CA LEU A 116 -5.73 3.32 -4.26
C LEU A 116 -5.86 4.85 -4.14
N ALA A 117 -6.81 5.34 -3.35
CA ALA A 117 -7.02 6.76 -3.13
C ALA A 117 -5.89 7.41 -2.32
N VAL A 118 -5.54 6.84 -1.17
CA VAL A 118 -4.50 7.40 -0.28
C VAL A 118 -3.15 7.48 -0.98
N GLU A 119 -2.76 6.43 -1.70
CA GLU A 119 -1.50 6.40 -2.42
C GLU A 119 -1.45 7.41 -3.58
N ASN A 120 -2.56 7.59 -4.31
CA ASN A 120 -2.68 8.66 -5.31
C ASN A 120 -2.55 10.05 -4.66
N ALA A 121 -3.14 10.25 -3.48
CA ALA A 121 -3.04 11.52 -2.76
C ALA A 121 -1.59 11.82 -2.34
N LEU A 122 -0.87 10.82 -1.82
CA LEU A 122 0.54 10.98 -1.44
C LEU A 122 1.42 11.31 -2.65
N LEU A 123 1.21 10.62 -3.77
CA LEU A 123 1.94 10.90 -5.00
C LEU A 123 1.61 12.28 -5.55
N TYR A 124 0.34 12.69 -5.52
CA TYR A 124 -0.08 14.04 -5.91
C TYR A 124 0.66 15.13 -5.11
N ARG A 125 0.74 14.97 -3.77
CA ARG A 125 1.51 15.88 -2.93
C ARG A 125 2.98 15.93 -3.32
N GLY A 126 3.56 14.79 -3.67
CA GLY A 126 4.92 14.74 -4.21
C GLY A 126 5.09 15.51 -5.51
N PHE A 127 4.13 15.42 -6.44
CA PHE A 127 4.15 16.22 -7.68
C PHE A 127 4.06 17.72 -7.39
N LEU A 128 3.14 18.15 -6.51
CA LEU A 128 3.02 19.55 -6.14
C LEU A 128 4.33 20.07 -5.56
N PHE A 129 4.93 19.29 -4.65
CA PHE A 129 6.16 19.69 -3.98
C PHE A 129 7.36 19.73 -4.93
N PHE A 130 7.52 18.72 -5.79
CA PHE A 130 8.67 18.62 -6.69
C PHE A 130 8.67 19.67 -7.81
N PHE A 131 7.49 19.98 -8.35
CA PHE A 131 7.33 20.95 -9.45
C PHE A 131 6.88 22.33 -8.97
N ASP A 132 6.84 22.57 -7.67
CA ASP A 132 6.36 23.83 -7.05
C ASP A 132 4.98 24.26 -7.59
N LEU A 133 4.05 23.29 -7.67
CA LEU A 133 2.70 23.54 -8.18
C LEU A 133 1.75 23.94 -7.04
N ALA A 134 0.93 24.95 -7.30
CA ALA A 134 -0.16 25.29 -6.37
C ALA A 134 -1.24 24.19 -6.35
N ASP A 135 -1.79 23.90 -5.17
CA ASP A 135 -2.94 22.98 -5.04
C ASP A 135 -4.23 23.68 -5.50
N ASN A 136 -4.49 23.59 -6.79
CA ASN A 136 -5.66 24.17 -7.44
C ASN A 136 -6.34 23.14 -8.34
N TRP A 137 -7.51 23.52 -8.90
CA TRP A 137 -8.28 22.63 -9.75
C TRP A 137 -7.48 22.13 -10.99
N SER A 138 -6.70 23.00 -11.60
CA SER A 138 -5.91 22.64 -12.79
C SER A 138 -4.83 21.61 -12.46
N SER A 139 -4.10 21.80 -11.36
CA SER A 139 -3.09 20.85 -10.88
C SER A 139 -3.72 19.50 -10.51
N ARG A 140 -4.89 19.52 -9.85
CA ARG A 140 -5.64 18.28 -9.53
C ARG A 140 -6.08 17.55 -10.76
N LEU A 141 -6.66 18.25 -11.73
CA LEU A 141 -7.11 17.64 -12.99
C LEU A 141 -5.93 17.06 -13.77
N LEU A 142 -4.84 17.82 -13.89
CA LEU A 142 -3.66 17.38 -14.61
C LEU A 142 -3.01 16.15 -13.98
N VAL A 143 -2.69 16.21 -12.68
CA VAL A 143 -1.92 15.16 -12.01
C VAL A 143 -2.81 13.93 -11.73
N TYR A 144 -3.97 14.09 -11.08
CA TYR A 144 -4.86 12.95 -10.84
C TYR A 144 -5.38 12.35 -12.14
N GLY A 145 -5.73 13.19 -13.13
CA GLY A 145 -6.22 12.72 -14.43
C GLY A 145 -5.17 11.89 -15.16
N SER A 146 -3.95 12.40 -15.28
CA SER A 146 -2.84 11.67 -15.95
C SER A 146 -2.49 10.37 -15.21
N MET A 147 -2.41 10.39 -13.89
CA MET A 147 -2.16 9.18 -13.09
C MET A 147 -3.28 8.15 -13.28
N THR A 148 -4.53 8.57 -13.16
CA THR A 148 -5.69 7.69 -13.33
C THR A 148 -5.69 7.01 -14.70
N ILE A 149 -5.44 7.77 -15.77
CA ILE A 149 -5.35 7.23 -17.13
C ILE A 149 -4.19 6.23 -17.23
N ALA A 150 -3.03 6.56 -16.66
CA ALA A 150 -1.87 5.67 -16.66
C ALA A 150 -2.16 4.35 -15.93
N TRP A 151 -2.80 4.40 -14.76
CA TRP A 151 -3.11 3.19 -13.99
C TRP A 151 -4.19 2.33 -14.67
N ILE A 152 -5.23 2.94 -15.25
CA ILE A 152 -6.25 2.23 -16.03
C ILE A 152 -5.58 1.54 -17.22
N ALA A 153 -4.76 2.26 -17.98
CA ALA A 153 -4.08 1.73 -19.15
C ALA A 153 -3.18 0.53 -18.78
N LEU A 154 -2.31 0.68 -17.79
CA LEU A 154 -1.42 -0.39 -17.34
C LEU A 154 -2.18 -1.62 -16.82
N THR A 155 -3.29 -1.41 -16.11
CA THR A 155 -4.09 -2.51 -15.56
C THR A 155 -4.94 -3.20 -16.63
N ALA A 156 -5.37 -2.47 -17.66
CA ALA A 156 -6.22 -3.01 -18.73
C ALA A 156 -5.53 -4.10 -19.57
N TRP A 157 -4.20 -4.04 -19.71
CA TRP A 157 -3.44 -5.02 -20.51
C TRP A 157 -3.27 -6.40 -19.87
N GLY A 158 -3.89 -6.67 -18.71
CA GLY A 158 -3.95 -7.99 -18.10
C GLY A 158 -2.80 -8.32 -17.16
N PHE A 159 -2.93 -9.45 -16.44
CA PHE A 159 -2.02 -9.87 -15.37
C PHE A 159 -0.56 -10.01 -15.83
N GLY A 160 -0.31 -10.52 -17.01
CA GLY A 160 1.05 -10.71 -17.55
C GLY A 160 1.80 -9.38 -17.71
N VAL A 161 1.13 -8.33 -18.22
CA VAL A 161 1.72 -6.99 -18.35
C VAL A 161 1.87 -6.34 -16.98
N VAL A 162 0.86 -6.48 -16.12
CA VAL A 162 0.91 -6.03 -14.72
C VAL A 162 2.13 -6.61 -14.01
N THR A 163 2.34 -7.93 -14.11
CA THR A 163 3.49 -8.62 -13.50
C THR A 163 4.81 -8.11 -14.02
N ARG A 164 4.95 -7.99 -15.35
CA ARG A 164 6.21 -7.57 -15.98
C ARG A 164 6.56 -6.12 -15.64
N THR A 165 5.60 -5.21 -15.77
CA THR A 165 5.77 -3.79 -15.44
C THR A 165 6.09 -3.61 -13.95
N SER A 166 5.33 -4.27 -13.10
CA SER A 166 5.50 -4.29 -11.67
C SER A 166 6.89 -4.81 -11.26
N SER A 167 7.43 -5.81 -11.94
CA SER A 167 8.77 -6.35 -11.66
C SER A 167 9.87 -5.33 -11.92
N VAL A 168 9.83 -4.65 -13.05
CA VAL A 168 10.80 -3.57 -13.37
C VAL A 168 10.74 -2.44 -12.33
N MET A 169 9.52 -2.03 -11.97
CA MET A 169 9.31 -0.98 -10.97
C MET A 169 9.83 -1.38 -9.59
N THR A 170 9.71 -2.66 -9.21
CA THR A 170 10.24 -3.15 -7.90
C THR A 170 11.76 -3.10 -7.84
N VAL A 171 12.44 -3.52 -8.92
CA VAL A 171 13.90 -3.43 -8.97
C VAL A 171 14.34 -1.98 -8.84
N GLY A 172 13.70 -1.07 -9.61
CA GLY A 172 13.96 0.36 -9.53
C GLY A 172 13.70 0.91 -8.12
N PHE A 173 12.59 0.53 -7.50
CA PHE A 173 12.27 0.92 -6.12
C PHE A 173 13.38 0.51 -5.14
N PHE A 174 13.76 -0.76 -5.12
CA PHE A 174 14.80 -1.22 -4.19
C PHE A 174 16.17 -0.62 -4.48
N ALA A 175 16.50 -0.35 -5.75
CA ALA A 175 17.75 0.31 -6.12
C ALA A 175 17.79 1.76 -5.58
N VAL A 176 16.73 2.54 -5.77
CA VAL A 176 16.64 3.91 -5.24
C VAL A 176 16.58 3.91 -3.72
N LEU A 177 15.82 3.00 -3.12
CA LEU A 177 15.74 2.87 -1.66
C LEU A 177 17.11 2.53 -1.05
N ALA A 178 17.83 1.59 -1.62
CA ALA A 178 19.19 1.21 -1.18
C ALA A 178 20.15 2.39 -1.33
N TRP A 179 20.06 3.13 -2.44
CA TRP A 179 20.83 4.35 -2.63
C TRP A 179 20.53 5.41 -1.57
N MET A 180 19.25 5.67 -1.26
CA MET A 180 18.85 6.63 -0.23
C MET A 180 19.35 6.23 1.15
N VAL A 181 19.16 4.95 1.54
CA VAL A 181 19.66 4.44 2.83
C VAL A 181 21.18 4.52 2.90
N GLY A 182 21.87 4.12 1.84
CA GLY A 182 23.34 4.21 1.75
C GLY A 182 23.83 5.65 1.85
N HIS A 183 23.20 6.58 1.14
CA HIS A 183 23.53 8.01 1.19
C HIS A 183 23.35 8.57 2.62
N MET A 184 22.25 8.22 3.26
CA MET A 184 21.96 8.63 4.64
C MET A 184 23.02 8.12 5.63
N LEU A 185 23.44 6.85 5.52
CA LEU A 185 24.46 6.27 6.39
C LEU A 185 25.84 6.92 6.19
N LEU A 186 26.14 7.37 4.97
CA LEU A 186 27.40 8.04 4.65
C LEU A 186 27.42 9.50 5.09
N VAL A 187 26.32 10.22 4.92
CA VAL A 187 26.22 11.67 5.20
C VAL A 187 25.82 11.92 6.67
N GLY A 188 25.02 11.04 7.24
CA GLY A 188 24.47 11.19 8.59
C GLY A 188 25.43 10.89 9.75
N GLY A 189 26.71 10.64 9.49
CA GLY A 189 27.76 10.60 10.53
C GLY A 189 27.71 9.41 11.49
N GLY A 190 27.12 8.29 11.12
CA GLY A 190 27.40 6.99 11.78
C GLY A 190 26.99 6.78 13.24
N GLU A 191 26.32 7.72 13.89
CA GLU A 191 25.85 7.55 15.27
C GLU A 191 24.54 6.77 15.27
N GLY A 192 24.61 5.45 15.46
CA GLY A 192 23.43 4.55 15.50
C GLY A 192 22.36 4.94 16.51
N GLU A 193 22.72 5.72 17.53
CA GLU A 193 21.76 6.28 18.49
C GLU A 193 20.84 7.34 17.86
N LEU A 194 21.30 8.09 16.87
CA LEU A 194 20.48 9.13 16.20
C LEU A 194 19.41 8.54 15.28
N LEU A 195 19.60 7.33 14.77
CA LEU A 195 18.66 6.69 13.83
C LEU A 195 17.27 6.43 14.43
N PHE A 196 17.16 6.41 15.77
CA PHE A 196 15.92 6.13 16.46
C PHE A 196 15.69 7.02 17.69
N ALA A 197 16.42 8.13 17.80
CA ALA A 197 16.40 9.01 18.97
C ALA A 197 15.15 9.89 19.03
N ARG A 198 14.63 10.32 17.87
CA ARG A 198 13.46 11.19 17.80
C ARG A 198 12.20 10.43 18.13
N ARG A 199 11.44 10.99 19.06
CA ARG A 199 10.12 10.48 19.46
C ARG A 199 9.19 11.66 19.61
N LEU A 200 7.89 11.38 19.52
CA LEU A 200 6.89 12.36 19.92
C LEU A 200 7.07 12.69 21.42
N ASP A 201 6.93 13.95 21.76
CA ASP A 201 6.96 14.39 23.14
C ASP A 201 5.77 13.85 23.96
N ALA A 202 5.92 13.82 25.29
CA ALA A 202 4.93 13.23 26.18
C ALA A 202 3.57 13.96 26.11
N GLY A 203 3.57 15.27 25.84
CA GLY A 203 2.35 16.05 25.69
C GLY A 203 1.54 15.63 24.46
N THR A 204 2.22 15.50 23.32
CA THR A 204 1.61 15.01 22.06
C THR A 204 1.09 13.59 22.21
N LEU A 205 1.88 12.69 22.81
CA LEU A 205 1.44 11.31 23.08
C LEU A 205 0.21 11.27 23.99
N SER A 206 0.20 12.09 25.05
CA SER A 206 -0.95 12.19 25.95
C SER A 206 -2.21 12.71 25.24
N ALA A 207 -2.05 13.71 24.37
CA ALA A 207 -3.15 14.20 23.53
C ALA A 207 -3.73 13.14 22.59
N MET A 208 -2.91 12.17 22.15
CA MET A 208 -3.33 10.99 21.38
C MET A 208 -3.89 9.86 22.26
N GLY A 209 -3.96 10.04 23.58
CA GLY A 209 -4.39 9.00 24.52
C GLY A 209 -3.34 7.91 24.77
N ILE A 210 -2.08 8.15 24.42
CA ILE A 210 -0.99 7.19 24.55
C ILE A 210 -0.16 7.55 25.78
N THR A 211 -0.40 6.89 26.91
CA THR A 211 0.22 7.21 28.20
C THR A 211 1.15 6.12 28.71
N SER A 212 1.01 4.91 28.23
CA SER A 212 1.78 3.75 28.67
C SER A 212 2.49 3.02 27.52
N ASN A 213 3.40 2.10 27.85
CA ASN A 213 4.01 1.22 26.85
C ASN A 213 3.00 0.24 26.23
N VAL A 214 1.93 -0.08 26.94
CA VAL A 214 0.82 -0.90 26.41
C VAL A 214 0.08 -0.11 25.32
N ASP A 215 -0.26 1.15 25.59
CA ASP A 215 -0.92 2.01 24.60
C ASP A 215 -0.05 2.18 23.34
N LYS A 216 1.26 2.37 23.52
CA LYS A 216 2.23 2.42 22.41
C LYS A 216 2.24 1.14 21.58
N PHE A 217 2.20 -0.01 22.25
CA PHE A 217 2.15 -1.31 21.58
C PHE A 217 0.83 -1.50 20.85
N VAL A 218 -0.30 -1.18 21.47
CA VAL A 218 -1.63 -1.28 20.85
C VAL A 218 -1.73 -0.36 19.63
N PHE A 219 -1.24 0.88 19.73
CA PHE A 219 -1.17 1.81 18.61
C PHE A 219 -0.35 1.21 17.45
N ALA A 220 0.87 0.77 17.75
CA ALA A 220 1.78 0.20 16.75
C ALA A 220 1.20 -1.06 16.10
N PHE A 221 0.64 -1.95 16.91
CA PHE A 221 0.02 -3.18 16.43
C PHE A 221 -1.17 -2.90 15.52
N ASN A 222 -2.09 -2.03 15.92
CA ASN A 222 -3.26 -1.68 15.12
C ASN A 222 -2.86 -1.07 13.77
N LEU A 223 -1.83 -0.24 13.75
CA LEU A 223 -1.36 0.39 12.51
C LEU A 223 -0.67 -0.61 11.57
N LEU A 224 -0.03 -1.65 12.09
CA LEU A 224 0.71 -2.64 11.30
C LEU A 224 -0.12 -3.87 10.93
N VAL A 225 -1.06 -4.29 11.78
CA VAL A 225 -1.85 -5.51 11.55
C VAL A 225 -2.84 -5.35 10.40
N GLY A 226 -3.44 -4.16 10.24
CA GLY A 226 -4.37 -3.89 9.13
C GLY A 226 -3.74 -4.15 7.76
N PRO A 227 -2.62 -3.50 7.41
CA PRO A 227 -1.89 -3.78 6.18
C PRO A 227 -1.40 -5.23 6.05
N ALA A 228 -0.99 -5.88 7.16
CA ALA A 228 -0.58 -7.29 7.14
C ALA A 228 -1.76 -8.22 6.79
N CYS A 229 -2.93 -7.96 7.35
CA CYS A 229 -4.16 -8.70 7.01
C CYS A 229 -4.63 -8.40 5.57
N ALA A 230 -4.49 -7.16 5.10
CA ALA A 230 -4.77 -6.81 3.71
C ALA A 230 -3.90 -7.62 2.73
N LEU A 231 -2.61 -7.77 3.03
CA LEU A 231 -1.71 -8.64 2.25
C LEU A 231 -2.11 -10.11 2.33
N ALA A 232 -2.54 -10.58 3.50
CA ALA A 232 -3.05 -11.94 3.65
C ALA A 232 -4.29 -12.17 2.75
N LEU A 233 -5.23 -11.23 2.71
CA LEU A 233 -6.39 -11.29 1.82
C LEU A 233 -5.99 -11.27 0.34
N ASN A 234 -5.05 -10.40 -0.04
CA ASN A 234 -4.50 -10.35 -1.40
C ASN A 234 -3.77 -11.64 -1.81
N THR A 235 -3.32 -12.45 -0.83
CA THR A 235 -2.70 -13.75 -1.10
C THR A 235 -3.62 -14.67 -1.92
N ALA A 236 -4.94 -14.58 -1.77
CA ALA A 236 -5.86 -15.36 -2.59
C ALA A 236 -5.93 -14.85 -4.04
N ASP A 237 -5.89 -13.53 -4.25
CA ASP A 237 -6.01 -12.94 -5.59
C ASP A 237 -4.79 -13.26 -6.48
N PHE A 238 -3.60 -13.31 -5.90
CA PHE A 238 -2.38 -13.70 -6.61
C PHE A 238 -2.07 -15.19 -6.48
N GLY A 239 -2.35 -15.77 -5.32
CA GLY A 239 -2.07 -17.18 -5.00
C GLY A 239 -2.87 -18.16 -5.82
N ARG A 240 -4.02 -17.78 -6.38
CA ARG A 240 -4.81 -18.59 -7.30
C ARG A 240 -4.03 -18.97 -8.58
N TYR A 241 -3.00 -18.22 -8.92
CA TYR A 241 -2.05 -18.56 -9.98
C TYR A 241 -0.88 -19.42 -9.49
N GLY A 242 -0.80 -19.74 -8.20
CA GLY A 242 0.28 -20.53 -7.64
C GLY A 242 0.14 -22.04 -7.90
N LYS A 243 1.28 -22.71 -8.13
CA LYS A 243 1.35 -24.16 -8.37
C LYS A 243 1.17 -25.00 -7.10
N SER A 244 1.49 -24.46 -5.93
CA SER A 244 1.35 -25.18 -4.67
C SER A 244 1.08 -24.24 -3.50
N THR A 245 0.40 -24.76 -2.47
CA THR A 245 0.13 -24.03 -1.23
C THR A 245 1.41 -23.55 -0.55
N GLY A 246 2.45 -24.38 -0.50
CA GLY A 246 3.73 -24.00 0.11
C GLY A 246 4.40 -22.83 -0.60
N HIS A 247 4.35 -22.80 -1.93
CA HIS A 247 4.88 -21.68 -2.72
C HIS A 247 4.14 -20.37 -2.44
N VAL A 248 2.82 -20.41 -2.40
CA VAL A 248 1.97 -19.22 -2.16
C VAL A 248 2.13 -18.74 -0.73
N THR A 249 2.17 -19.66 0.24
CA THR A 249 2.40 -19.32 1.65
C THR A 249 3.77 -18.67 1.85
N ALA A 250 4.83 -19.24 1.29
CA ALA A 250 6.17 -18.66 1.39
C ALA A 250 6.23 -17.25 0.78
N ALA A 251 5.61 -17.05 -0.38
CA ALA A 251 5.52 -15.75 -1.03
C ALA A 251 4.80 -14.71 -0.14
N ALA A 252 3.69 -15.08 0.45
CA ALA A 252 2.92 -14.22 1.35
C ALA A 252 3.71 -13.89 2.63
N MET A 253 4.33 -14.89 3.26
CA MET A 253 5.15 -14.69 4.45
C MET A 253 6.34 -13.76 4.20
N ILE A 254 7.01 -13.90 3.04
CA ILE A 254 8.10 -12.99 2.66
C ILE A 254 7.57 -11.56 2.56
N ALA A 255 6.46 -11.35 1.86
CA ALA A 255 5.89 -10.01 1.71
C ALA A 255 5.43 -9.40 3.03
N ILE A 256 4.68 -10.15 3.85
CA ILE A 256 4.19 -9.68 5.16
C ILE A 256 5.36 -9.40 6.11
N GLY A 257 6.39 -10.27 6.12
CA GLY A 257 7.60 -10.06 6.94
C GLY A 257 8.40 -8.84 6.49
N MET A 258 8.59 -8.67 5.18
CA MET A 258 9.23 -7.47 4.63
C MET A 258 8.45 -6.21 5.02
N GLN A 259 7.12 -6.20 4.86
CA GLN A 259 6.28 -5.05 5.21
C GLN A 259 6.37 -4.71 6.71
N SER A 260 6.08 -5.71 7.56
CA SER A 260 5.88 -5.49 8.99
C SER A 260 7.19 -5.28 9.77
N LEU A 261 8.33 -5.65 9.19
CA LEU A 261 9.63 -5.55 9.84
C LEU A 261 10.61 -4.69 9.05
N VAL A 262 10.89 -5.03 7.79
CA VAL A 262 11.97 -4.38 7.02
C VAL A 262 11.56 -2.99 6.54
N ILE A 263 10.46 -2.88 5.78
CA ILE A 263 10.00 -1.61 5.23
C ILE A 263 9.57 -0.65 6.35
N MET A 264 8.94 -1.18 7.41
CA MET A 264 8.62 -0.41 8.61
C MET A 264 9.88 0.23 9.20
N LEU A 265 10.95 -0.54 9.43
CA LEU A 265 12.20 -0.01 9.98
C LEU A 265 12.86 1.00 9.05
N ILE A 266 12.90 0.70 7.74
CA ILE A 266 13.47 1.61 6.74
C ILE A 266 12.71 2.93 6.74
N GLY A 267 11.37 2.90 6.78
CA GLY A 267 10.54 4.10 6.87
C GLY A 267 10.88 4.94 8.11
N GLY A 268 11.00 4.28 9.27
CA GLY A 268 11.43 4.91 10.51
C GLY A 268 12.80 5.59 10.38
N ILE A 269 13.78 4.88 9.83
CA ILE A 269 15.14 5.39 9.63
C ILE A 269 15.17 6.59 8.68
N LEU A 270 14.55 6.47 7.51
CA LEU A 270 14.54 7.54 6.51
C LEU A 270 13.91 8.82 7.05
N MET A 271 12.76 8.72 7.73
CA MET A 271 12.09 9.88 8.31
C MET A 271 12.87 10.49 9.47
N GLN A 272 13.55 9.68 10.29
CA GLN A 272 14.42 10.18 11.35
C GLN A 272 15.56 11.03 10.78
N ALA A 273 16.22 10.51 9.74
CA ALA A 273 17.34 11.20 9.11
C ALA A 273 16.92 12.47 8.36
N ALA A 274 15.77 12.46 7.70
CA ALA A 274 15.28 13.59 6.93
C ALA A 274 14.59 14.66 7.79
N ALA A 275 14.22 14.36 9.02
CA ALA A 275 13.47 15.27 9.89
C ALA A 275 14.14 16.64 10.12
N PRO A 276 15.47 16.78 10.34
CA PRO A 276 16.09 18.10 10.50
C PRO A 276 15.87 18.98 9.27
N THR A 277 16.19 18.50 8.08
CA THR A 277 16.03 19.23 6.82
C THR A 277 14.57 19.66 6.59
N MET A 278 13.62 18.78 6.93
CA MET A 278 12.20 19.08 6.79
C MET A 278 11.72 20.12 7.79
N VAL A 279 12.19 20.05 9.03
CA VAL A 279 11.87 21.07 10.07
C VAL A 279 12.40 22.43 9.66
N GLU A 280 13.64 22.51 9.18
CA GLU A 280 14.23 23.75 8.67
C GLU A 280 13.43 24.33 7.51
N TRP A 281 13.05 23.47 6.56
CA TRP A 281 12.24 23.87 5.42
C TRP A 281 10.85 24.38 5.82
N LEU A 282 10.15 23.69 6.72
CA LEU A 282 8.84 24.10 7.24
C LEU A 282 8.95 25.45 7.99
N ALA A 283 9.96 25.59 8.82
CA ALA A 283 10.19 26.84 9.56
C ALA A 283 10.46 28.02 8.60
N ALA A 284 11.30 27.82 7.61
CA ALA A 284 11.64 28.84 6.62
C ALA A 284 10.46 29.19 5.69
N THR A 285 9.71 28.18 5.23
CA THR A 285 8.64 28.37 4.22
C THR A 285 7.33 28.85 4.84
N ARG A 286 6.99 28.37 6.04
CA ARG A 286 5.73 28.69 6.73
C ARG A 286 5.88 29.70 7.85
N GLY A 287 7.11 30.09 8.20
CA GLY A 287 7.38 31.05 9.28
C GLY A 287 6.98 30.53 10.67
N ILE A 288 6.91 29.23 10.87
CA ILE A 288 6.52 28.60 12.13
C ILE A 288 7.77 28.26 12.98
N PRO A 289 7.67 28.27 14.31
CA PRO A 289 8.78 27.85 15.18
C PRO A 289 9.20 26.39 14.86
N SER A 290 10.50 26.10 14.96
CA SER A 290 11.05 24.75 14.66
C SER A 290 10.40 23.64 15.48
N GLU A 291 10.00 23.91 16.72
CA GLU A 291 9.28 22.94 17.56
C GLU A 291 7.90 22.59 17.00
N GLU A 292 7.15 23.59 16.55
CA GLU A 292 5.85 23.40 15.89
C GLU A 292 6.01 22.71 14.54
N ALA A 293 7.03 23.10 13.78
CA ALA A 293 7.39 22.40 12.52
C ALA A 293 7.70 20.92 12.75
N GLY A 294 8.40 20.59 13.84
CA GLY A 294 8.68 19.21 14.24
C GLY A 294 7.41 18.41 14.55
N ARG A 295 6.46 19.02 15.26
CA ARG A 295 5.16 18.38 15.54
C ARG A 295 4.34 18.15 14.26
N GLN A 296 4.26 19.14 13.39
CA GLN A 296 3.54 19.03 12.11
C GLN A 296 4.14 17.98 11.20
N LEU A 297 5.46 17.88 11.14
CA LEU A 297 6.15 16.84 10.35
C LEU A 297 5.68 15.44 10.71
N LEU A 298 5.58 15.14 12.01
CA LEU A 298 5.30 13.80 12.50
C LEU A 298 3.82 13.41 12.41
N GLN A 299 2.93 14.38 12.28
CA GLN A 299 1.48 14.18 12.25
C GLN A 299 0.87 14.25 10.85
N SER A 300 1.59 14.80 9.86
CA SER A 300 1.06 14.98 8.51
C SER A 300 1.58 13.94 7.53
N PRO A 301 0.69 13.18 6.88
CA PRO A 301 1.09 12.29 5.78
C PRO A 301 1.76 13.01 4.62
N ASP A 302 1.45 14.28 4.41
CA ASP A 302 2.05 15.12 3.36
C ASP A 302 3.56 15.27 3.56
N SER A 303 4.01 15.23 4.81
CA SER A 303 5.42 15.36 5.17
C SER A 303 6.30 14.23 4.64
N ILE A 304 5.73 13.01 4.42
CA ILE A 304 6.52 11.92 3.86
C ILE A 304 6.98 12.24 2.44
N ALA A 305 6.07 12.76 1.61
CA ALA A 305 6.40 13.13 0.23
C ALA A 305 7.47 14.23 0.18
N ALA A 306 7.28 15.28 0.96
CA ALA A 306 8.24 16.38 1.06
C ALA A 306 9.60 15.89 1.60
N THR A 307 9.61 15.03 2.62
CA THR A 307 10.82 14.47 3.20
C THR A 307 11.64 13.69 2.17
N PHE A 308 11.01 12.79 1.40
CA PHE A 308 11.70 12.03 0.37
C PHE A 308 12.30 12.94 -0.70
N ILE A 309 11.59 14.00 -1.09
CA ILE A 309 12.07 14.93 -2.12
C ILE A 309 13.18 15.83 -1.58
N LEU A 310 13.03 16.41 -0.40
CA LEU A 310 14.05 17.27 0.22
C LEU A 310 15.33 16.49 0.53
N PHE A 311 15.21 15.28 1.01
CA PHE A 311 16.35 14.43 1.33
C PHE A 311 16.95 13.75 0.10
N GLY A 312 16.11 13.19 -0.79
CA GLY A 312 16.53 12.38 -1.93
C GLY A 312 16.53 13.11 -3.28
N GLY A 313 16.04 14.37 -3.34
CA GLY A 313 15.95 15.14 -4.59
C GLY A 313 15.20 14.38 -5.69
N VAL A 314 15.78 14.36 -6.88
CA VAL A 314 15.25 13.64 -8.05
C VAL A 314 15.12 12.13 -7.79
N ALA A 315 16.06 11.52 -7.06
CA ALA A 315 16.01 10.10 -6.74
C ALA A 315 14.89 9.79 -5.74
N GLY A 316 14.64 10.67 -4.77
CA GLY A 316 13.50 10.56 -3.86
C GLY A 316 12.17 10.68 -4.60
N PHE A 317 12.03 11.60 -5.54
CA PHE A 317 10.87 11.71 -6.41
C PHE A 317 10.68 10.46 -7.30
N ALA A 318 11.76 9.95 -7.89
CA ALA A 318 11.72 8.71 -8.65
C ALA A 318 11.27 7.52 -7.79
N LEU A 319 11.75 7.44 -6.53
CA LEU A 319 11.30 6.42 -5.56
C LEU A 319 9.79 6.49 -5.37
N MET A 320 9.24 7.69 -5.17
CA MET A 320 7.81 7.89 -5.00
C MET A 320 7.01 7.39 -6.20
N ILE A 321 7.44 7.74 -7.42
CA ILE A 321 6.75 7.29 -8.65
C ILE A 321 6.81 5.77 -8.77
N LEU A 322 7.98 5.16 -8.59
CA LEU A 322 8.18 3.71 -8.72
C LEU A 322 7.38 2.92 -7.67
N ALA A 323 7.41 3.41 -6.42
CA ALA A 323 6.64 2.84 -5.33
C ALA A 323 5.15 2.81 -5.64
N GLN A 324 4.61 3.97 -6.00
CA GLN A 324 3.18 4.12 -6.22
C GLN A 324 2.70 3.47 -7.51
N ALA A 325 3.43 3.60 -8.60
CA ALA A 325 3.02 3.02 -9.88
C ALA A 325 2.78 1.51 -9.79
N LYS A 326 3.66 0.81 -9.08
CA LYS A 326 3.51 -0.63 -8.87
C LYS A 326 2.29 -0.98 -8.04
N ALA A 327 2.16 -0.35 -6.87
CA ALA A 327 1.05 -0.60 -5.96
C ALA A 327 -0.29 -0.28 -6.60
N GLN A 328 -0.37 0.83 -7.34
CA GLN A 328 -1.59 1.27 -7.99
C GLN A 328 -2.11 0.30 -9.05
N VAL A 329 -1.22 -0.29 -9.83
CA VAL A 329 -1.62 -1.31 -10.81
C VAL A 329 -2.17 -2.55 -10.11
N LEU A 330 -1.55 -2.98 -9.00
CA LEU A 330 -2.00 -4.13 -8.22
C LEU A 330 -3.29 -3.85 -7.45
N ASN A 331 -3.44 -2.65 -6.87
CA ASN A 331 -4.67 -2.22 -6.20
C ASN A 331 -5.85 -2.14 -7.19
N ASN A 332 -5.61 -1.62 -8.38
CA ASN A 332 -6.62 -1.61 -9.46
C ASN A 332 -7.02 -3.03 -9.86
N TYR A 333 -6.06 -3.94 -9.94
CA TYR A 333 -6.34 -5.34 -10.24
C TYR A 333 -7.26 -5.95 -9.18
N SER A 334 -6.87 -5.94 -7.89
CA SER A 334 -7.65 -6.53 -6.80
C SER A 334 -9.01 -5.84 -6.58
N SER A 335 -9.08 -4.49 -6.68
CA SER A 335 -10.34 -3.78 -6.57
C SER A 335 -11.33 -4.14 -7.68
N SER A 336 -10.84 -4.33 -8.91
CA SER A 336 -11.69 -4.76 -10.02
C SER A 336 -12.30 -6.14 -9.81
N LEU A 337 -11.58 -7.07 -9.19
CA LEU A 337 -12.09 -8.39 -8.81
C LEU A 337 -13.21 -8.29 -7.76
N CYS A 338 -13.01 -7.43 -6.74
CA CYS A 338 -14.01 -7.19 -5.71
C CYS A 338 -15.29 -6.62 -6.29
N ILE A 339 -15.17 -5.60 -7.14
CA ILE A 339 -16.31 -4.93 -7.76
C ILE A 339 -17.03 -5.90 -8.72
N ALA A 340 -16.29 -6.70 -9.49
CA ALA A 340 -16.87 -7.73 -10.35
C ALA A 340 -17.72 -8.73 -9.55
N ASN A 341 -17.20 -9.23 -8.41
CA ASN A 341 -17.96 -10.12 -7.54
C ASN A 341 -19.19 -9.44 -6.94
N LEU A 342 -19.08 -8.16 -6.54
CA LEU A 342 -20.20 -7.39 -5.98
C LEU A 342 -21.35 -7.27 -6.97
N PHE A 343 -21.05 -6.84 -8.20
CA PHE A 343 -22.06 -6.63 -9.22
C PHE A 343 -22.69 -7.94 -9.71
N ASP A 344 -21.88 -9.00 -9.83
CA ASP A 344 -22.40 -10.34 -10.16
C ASP A 344 -23.30 -10.88 -9.03
N ALA A 345 -22.90 -10.72 -7.78
CA ALA A 345 -23.67 -11.23 -6.63
C ALA A 345 -25.01 -10.53 -6.44
N LEU A 346 -25.10 -9.22 -6.70
CA LEU A 346 -26.30 -8.41 -6.50
C LEU A 346 -27.19 -8.34 -7.74
N PHE A 347 -26.58 -8.14 -8.91
CA PHE A 347 -27.28 -7.77 -10.13
C PHE A 347 -27.14 -8.79 -11.26
N ARG A 348 -26.29 -9.83 -11.09
CA ARG A 348 -25.89 -10.78 -12.14
C ARG A 348 -25.36 -10.09 -13.40
N TRP A 349 -24.76 -8.91 -13.21
CA TRP A 349 -24.21 -8.10 -14.28
C TRP A 349 -22.69 -8.32 -14.37
N ARG A 350 -22.22 -8.74 -15.54
CA ARG A 350 -20.84 -9.16 -15.82
C ARG A 350 -20.25 -8.40 -17.00
N PRO A 351 -20.10 -7.07 -16.92
CA PRO A 351 -19.32 -6.35 -17.92
C PRO A 351 -17.87 -6.81 -17.84
N GLY A 352 -17.10 -6.61 -18.91
CA GLY A 352 -15.68 -6.92 -18.92
C GLY A 352 -14.93 -6.18 -17.79
N ARG A 353 -13.81 -6.76 -17.33
CA ARG A 353 -13.01 -6.24 -16.18
C ARG A 353 -12.65 -4.76 -16.29
N LEU A 354 -12.41 -4.25 -17.51
CA LEU A 354 -12.07 -2.85 -17.75
C LEU A 354 -13.11 -1.88 -17.15
N ALA A 355 -14.42 -2.21 -17.24
CA ALA A 355 -15.45 -1.38 -16.65
C ALA A 355 -15.30 -1.25 -15.13
N PHE A 356 -14.90 -2.32 -14.46
CA PHE A 356 -14.66 -2.34 -13.01
C PHE A 356 -13.36 -1.67 -12.61
N VAL A 357 -12.31 -1.73 -13.44
CA VAL A 357 -11.09 -0.93 -13.25
C VAL A 357 -11.41 0.56 -13.32
N VAL A 358 -12.19 1.00 -14.32
CA VAL A 358 -12.64 2.39 -14.43
C VAL A 358 -13.47 2.79 -13.22
N LEU A 359 -14.43 1.95 -12.82
CA LEU A 359 -15.29 2.23 -11.65
C LEU A 359 -14.49 2.35 -10.35
N ALA A 360 -13.49 1.49 -10.12
CA ALA A 360 -12.60 1.58 -8.97
C ALA A 360 -11.86 2.93 -8.91
N ASN A 361 -11.35 3.39 -10.06
CA ASN A 361 -10.68 4.68 -10.15
C ASN A 361 -11.65 5.87 -9.94
N VAL A 362 -12.87 5.78 -10.43
CA VAL A 362 -13.91 6.81 -10.17
C VAL A 362 -14.23 6.90 -8.67
N ILE A 363 -14.35 5.76 -7.99
CA ILE A 363 -14.59 5.73 -6.54
C ILE A 363 -13.37 6.31 -5.81
N ALA A 364 -12.14 5.92 -6.19
CA ALA A 364 -10.93 6.45 -5.60
C ALA A 364 -10.81 7.98 -5.79
N LEU A 365 -11.15 8.50 -6.98
CA LEU A 365 -11.21 9.95 -7.22
C LEU A 365 -12.24 10.63 -6.31
N ALA A 366 -13.42 10.05 -6.13
CA ALA A 366 -14.43 10.58 -5.21
C ALA A 366 -13.91 10.63 -3.76
N MET A 367 -13.19 9.60 -3.30
CA MET A 367 -12.55 9.58 -1.98
C MET A 367 -11.46 10.66 -1.86
N LEU A 368 -10.70 10.93 -2.94
CA LEU A 368 -9.72 12.02 -2.97
C LEU A 368 -10.36 13.40 -2.81
N TYR A 369 -11.48 13.64 -3.46
CA TYR A 369 -12.25 14.87 -3.25
C TYR A 369 -12.82 14.97 -1.84
N GLY A 370 -13.14 13.85 -1.20
CA GLY A 370 -13.48 13.75 0.22
C GLY A 370 -12.30 13.98 1.17
N LYS A 371 -11.11 14.33 0.65
CA LYS A 371 -9.89 14.60 1.41
C LYS A 371 -9.47 13.42 2.30
N ILE A 372 -9.43 12.21 1.73
CA ILE A 372 -9.10 10.96 2.45
C ILE A 372 -7.80 11.04 3.26
N LEU A 373 -6.81 11.86 2.84
CA LEU A 373 -5.57 12.03 3.59
C LEU A 373 -5.76 12.58 5.01
N HIS A 374 -6.80 13.37 5.25
CA HIS A 374 -7.11 13.87 6.59
C HIS A 374 -7.62 12.75 7.52
N PHE A 375 -8.02 11.62 6.96
CA PHE A 375 -8.56 10.48 7.68
C PHE A 375 -7.68 9.23 7.59
N VAL A 376 -6.44 9.34 7.08
CA VAL A 376 -5.54 8.18 6.87
C VAL A 376 -5.32 7.42 8.16
N GLU A 377 -5.09 8.10 9.27
CA GLU A 377 -4.87 7.44 10.56
C GLU A 377 -6.13 6.72 11.04
N ASP A 378 -7.29 7.39 11.00
CA ASP A 378 -8.57 6.81 11.42
C ASP A 378 -8.99 5.67 10.49
N TRP A 379 -8.78 5.84 9.20
CA TRP A 379 -9.01 4.79 8.20
C TRP A 379 -8.10 3.58 8.46
N SER A 380 -6.82 3.80 8.79
CA SER A 380 -5.89 2.71 9.10
C SER A 380 -6.27 1.97 10.39
N LYS A 381 -6.75 2.68 11.40
CA LYS A 381 -7.29 2.07 12.63
C LYS A 381 -8.53 1.23 12.31
N LEU A 382 -9.42 1.74 11.46
CA LEU A 382 -10.60 1.00 11.00
C LEU A 382 -10.23 -0.30 10.29
N LEU A 383 -9.16 -0.30 9.47
CA LEU A 383 -8.66 -1.51 8.82
C LEU A 383 -8.19 -2.58 9.80
N GLY A 384 -7.66 -2.19 10.95
CA GLY A 384 -7.26 -3.13 12.02
C GLY A 384 -8.44 -3.77 12.74
N VAL A 385 -9.65 -3.21 12.59
CA VAL A 385 -10.90 -3.75 13.19
C VAL A 385 -11.69 -4.58 12.18
N LEU A 386 -11.64 -4.25 10.90
CA LEU A 386 -12.29 -5.00 9.80
C LEU A 386 -11.55 -6.28 9.46
#